data_bd5c91c466883679e04b5777d4bbbd77
#
_entry.id   bd5c91c466883679e04b5777d4bbbd77
#
_cell.length_a   1.000
_cell.length_b   1.000
_cell.length_c   1.000
_cell.angle_alpha   90.00
_cell.angle_beta   90.00
_cell.angle_gamma   90.00
#
_symmetry.space_group_name_H-M   'P 1'
#
loop_
_entity.id
_entity.type
_entity.pdbx_description
1 polymer ?
#
loop_
_entity_poly.entity_id
_entity_poly.type
_entity_poly.pdbx_seq_one_letter_code
_entity_poly.pdbx_strand_id
1 'polypeptide(L)'
;MDENAIRQWFIDCFGPIQGEMAWNQFSNMPEELRDQLMSQDVSKLPKPAEVRSMMQAFTAGGLNTFGDIQHITEEGPINVKLAKSLALQQANGEGSETSVSAEYGEMARRAISEANLWLDTACEFNPAQGETQVLTRAGWVEGCIDSWAQFASPIAESMSDALASILSQRFGDSEFHTEVSGIFAGPVQIPIPDDMKDPAKLMRFVGNTSFAMQLGRAAGDLSHEVRGSFDQGISLLKNPAGGLIVQNIVEYAKSLEIDVTEVMSYLALQELAHSRLYASVPWLMPRFEALLGKYARGTSIDLDAMEEQIRDAQSVDPDSMADAVNITKVAFPDTPEQQQAMKSLENLLALVEGWVDTVVWRAGMAHIPHIEQLREMLRRERAIGGP
;
A
#
# COMPACT_ATOMS: atom_id res chain seq x y z
N MET A 1 -15.32 20.58 -24.90
CA MET A 1 -16.11 20.57 -23.63
C MET A 1 -16.91 21.86 -23.48
N ASP A 2 -18.06 21.79 -22.77
CA ASP A 2 -18.79 23.00 -22.37
C ASP A 2 -18.06 23.63 -21.15
N GLU A 3 -17.68 24.91 -21.27
CA GLU A 3 -17.01 25.68 -20.20
C GLU A 3 -17.78 25.64 -18.87
N ASN A 4 -19.12 25.66 -18.94
CA ASN A 4 -19.97 25.57 -17.76
C ASN A 4 -19.88 24.19 -17.05
N ALA A 5 -19.71 23.13 -17.80
CA ALA A 5 -19.57 21.79 -17.22
C ALA A 5 -18.26 21.64 -16.46
N ILE A 6 -17.16 22.19 -17.00
CA ILE A 6 -15.85 22.16 -16.32
C ILE A 6 -15.87 23.07 -15.08
N ARG A 7 -16.45 24.27 -15.20
CA ARG A 7 -16.60 25.17 -14.05
C ARG A 7 -17.39 24.50 -12.92
N GLN A 8 -18.50 23.82 -13.27
CA GLN A 8 -19.29 23.09 -12.29
C GLN A 8 -18.49 21.94 -11.66
N TRP A 9 -17.69 21.22 -12.46
CA TRP A 9 -16.80 20.18 -11.97
C TRP A 9 -15.79 20.72 -10.95
N PHE A 10 -15.16 21.90 -11.22
CA PHE A 10 -14.27 22.54 -10.25
C PHE A 10 -15.00 22.92 -8.95
N ILE A 11 -16.23 23.44 -9.06
CA ILE A 11 -17.05 23.78 -7.89
C ILE A 11 -17.42 22.53 -7.10
N ASP A 12 -17.76 21.44 -7.78
CA ASP A 12 -18.10 20.17 -7.17
C ASP A 12 -16.87 19.49 -6.52
N CYS A 13 -15.67 19.67 -7.07
CA CYS A 13 -14.42 19.15 -6.49
C CYS A 13 -13.97 19.95 -5.26
N PHE A 14 -13.92 21.27 -5.36
CA PHE A 14 -13.22 22.14 -4.41
C PHE A 14 -14.15 23.02 -3.56
N GLY A 15 -15.47 22.95 -3.80
CA GLY A 15 -16.45 23.81 -3.18
C GLY A 15 -16.58 25.18 -3.87
N PRO A 16 -17.59 25.98 -3.49
CA PRO A 16 -17.97 27.18 -4.26
C PRO A 16 -16.89 28.27 -4.33
N ILE A 17 -16.13 28.46 -3.26
CA ILE A 17 -15.10 29.52 -3.22
C ILE A 17 -13.81 29.09 -3.91
N GLN A 18 -13.27 27.94 -3.54
CA GLN A 18 -12.01 27.42 -4.09
C GLN A 18 -12.19 26.94 -5.53
N GLY A 19 -13.35 26.36 -5.86
CA GLY A 19 -13.69 25.95 -7.21
C GLY A 19 -13.77 27.12 -8.18
N GLU A 20 -14.36 28.26 -7.77
CA GLU A 20 -14.34 29.49 -8.57
C GLU A 20 -12.93 30.07 -8.72
N MET A 21 -12.10 30.00 -7.70
CA MET A 21 -10.70 30.43 -7.81
C MET A 21 -9.93 29.56 -8.80
N ALA A 22 -10.09 28.23 -8.70
CA ALA A 22 -9.47 27.27 -9.61
C ALA A 22 -9.97 27.46 -11.05
N TRP A 23 -11.26 27.69 -11.25
CA TRP A 23 -11.84 28.02 -12.54
C TRP A 23 -11.25 29.33 -13.13
N ASN A 24 -11.13 30.39 -12.33
CA ASN A 24 -10.53 31.65 -12.77
C ASN A 24 -9.05 31.46 -13.19
N GLN A 25 -8.29 30.64 -12.47
CA GLN A 25 -6.92 30.28 -12.85
C GLN A 25 -6.89 29.53 -14.18
N PHE A 26 -7.73 28.48 -14.31
CA PHE A 26 -7.90 27.74 -15.56
C PHE A 26 -8.26 28.63 -16.74
N SER A 27 -9.21 29.55 -16.55
CA SER A 27 -9.67 30.49 -17.60
C SER A 27 -8.60 31.48 -18.05
N ASN A 28 -7.62 31.78 -17.20
CA ASN A 28 -6.50 32.69 -17.49
C ASN A 28 -5.28 31.98 -18.13
N MET A 29 -5.37 30.66 -18.40
CA MET A 29 -4.30 29.93 -19.06
C MET A 29 -4.20 30.27 -20.56
N PRO A 30 -2.99 30.04 -21.17
CA PRO A 30 -2.84 30.14 -22.62
C PRO A 30 -3.86 29.23 -23.35
N GLU A 31 -4.41 29.79 -24.46
CA GLU A 31 -5.51 29.17 -25.21
C GLU A 31 -5.16 27.74 -25.70
N GLU A 32 -3.91 27.53 -26.10
CA GLU A 32 -3.41 26.22 -26.55
C GLU A 32 -3.49 25.14 -25.46
N LEU A 33 -3.12 25.46 -24.22
CA LEU A 33 -3.18 24.55 -23.07
C LEU A 33 -4.63 24.30 -22.63
N ARG A 34 -5.44 25.37 -22.64
CA ARG A 34 -6.85 25.26 -22.31
C ARG A 34 -7.60 24.38 -23.30
N ASP A 35 -7.35 24.56 -24.59
CA ASP A 35 -8.00 23.79 -25.67
C ASP A 35 -7.58 22.30 -25.60
N GLN A 36 -6.34 22.02 -25.26
CA GLN A 36 -5.86 20.67 -25.07
C GLN A 36 -6.59 19.96 -23.92
N LEU A 37 -6.80 20.63 -22.78
CA LEU A 37 -7.56 20.09 -21.66
C LEU A 37 -9.06 20.02 -21.99
N MET A 38 -9.61 20.98 -22.73
CA MET A 38 -11.00 21.00 -23.16
C MET A 38 -11.33 20.00 -24.27
N SER A 39 -10.33 19.45 -24.97
CA SER A 39 -10.53 18.39 -25.98
C SER A 39 -10.90 17.04 -25.37
N GLN A 40 -10.72 16.86 -24.07
CA GLN A 40 -11.06 15.62 -23.35
C GLN A 40 -12.56 15.51 -23.07
N ASP A 41 -13.04 14.29 -22.99
CA ASP A 41 -14.43 14.00 -22.64
C ASP A 41 -14.64 14.22 -21.11
N VAL A 42 -15.71 14.94 -20.73
CA VAL A 42 -16.07 15.15 -19.29
C VAL A 42 -16.24 13.84 -18.54
N SER A 43 -16.65 12.78 -19.23
CA SER A 43 -16.82 11.44 -18.63
C SER A 43 -15.49 10.80 -18.19
N LYS A 44 -14.36 11.31 -18.66
CA LYS A 44 -13.01 10.86 -18.28
C LYS A 44 -12.39 11.65 -17.12
N LEU A 45 -13.04 12.73 -16.67
CA LEU A 45 -12.60 13.43 -15.48
C LEU A 45 -12.88 12.61 -14.22
N PRO A 46 -11.97 12.63 -13.23
CA PRO A 46 -12.21 11.98 -11.95
C PRO A 46 -13.51 12.47 -11.32
N LYS A 47 -14.22 11.59 -10.64
CA LYS A 47 -15.46 11.98 -9.96
C LYS A 47 -15.13 13.02 -8.88
N PRO A 48 -15.95 14.06 -8.71
CA PRO A 48 -15.71 15.11 -7.69
C PRO A 48 -15.54 14.55 -6.28
N ALA A 49 -16.20 13.43 -5.95
CA ALA A 49 -16.05 12.75 -4.68
C ALA A 49 -14.64 12.16 -4.51
N GLU A 50 -14.06 11.56 -5.55
CA GLU A 50 -12.70 10.98 -5.55
C GLU A 50 -11.65 12.08 -5.40
N VAL A 51 -11.82 13.23 -6.12
CA VAL A 51 -10.92 14.38 -5.99
C VAL A 51 -10.96 14.95 -4.57
N ARG A 52 -12.16 15.15 -3.99
CA ARG A 52 -12.29 15.63 -2.60
C ARG A 52 -11.65 14.69 -1.60
N SER A 53 -11.83 13.41 -1.79
CA SER A 53 -11.27 12.35 -0.98
C SER A 53 -9.74 12.35 -1.01
N MET A 54 -9.17 12.46 -2.20
CA MET A 54 -7.73 12.59 -2.39
C MET A 54 -7.18 13.86 -1.72
N MET A 55 -7.85 15.00 -1.87
CA MET A 55 -7.46 16.25 -1.20
C MET A 55 -7.50 16.13 0.33
N GLN A 56 -8.51 15.47 0.87
CA GLN A 56 -8.59 15.21 2.31
C GLN A 56 -7.42 14.32 2.77
N ALA A 57 -7.05 13.31 1.99
CA ALA A 57 -5.91 12.47 2.28
C ALA A 57 -4.59 13.26 2.24
N PHE A 58 -4.40 14.14 1.25
CA PHE A 58 -3.24 15.03 1.18
C PHE A 58 -3.17 15.99 2.37
N THR A 59 -4.30 16.60 2.75
CA THR A 59 -4.39 17.46 3.93
C THR A 59 -4.06 16.69 5.22
N ALA A 60 -4.62 15.49 5.38
CA ALA A 60 -4.32 14.60 6.51
C ALA A 60 -2.87 14.11 6.50
N GLY A 61 -2.27 13.97 5.30
CA GLY A 61 -0.85 13.66 5.10
C GLY A 61 0.10 14.81 5.45
N GLY A 62 -0.43 15.97 5.87
CA GLY A 62 0.37 17.14 6.22
C GLY A 62 0.81 17.98 5.02
N LEU A 63 0.27 17.76 3.83
CA LEU A 63 0.64 18.47 2.59
C LEU A 63 -0.21 19.75 2.40
N ASN A 64 -0.19 20.63 3.39
CA ASN A 64 -0.98 21.86 3.37
C ASN A 64 -0.20 23.08 2.86
N THR A 65 1.09 23.11 3.11
CA THR A 65 1.98 24.22 2.74
C THR A 65 3.33 23.72 2.21
N PHE A 66 4.05 24.55 1.48
CA PHE A 66 5.40 24.21 1.01
C PHE A 66 6.41 23.95 2.15
N GLY A 67 6.23 24.62 3.31
CA GLY A 67 7.04 24.32 4.50
C GLY A 67 6.82 22.93 5.06
N ASP A 68 5.59 22.43 4.97
CA ASP A 68 5.26 21.04 5.38
C ASP A 68 5.92 20.01 4.48
N ILE A 69 6.05 20.32 3.16
CA ILE A 69 6.69 19.43 2.19
C ILE A 69 8.15 19.16 2.55
N GLN A 70 8.91 20.19 2.94
CA GLN A 70 10.30 20.04 3.35
C GLN A 70 10.41 19.16 4.60
N HIS A 71 9.57 19.41 5.59
CA HIS A 71 9.57 18.65 6.84
C HIS A 71 9.23 17.16 6.61
N ILE A 72 8.25 16.87 5.74
CA ILE A 72 7.83 15.51 5.41
C ILE A 72 8.95 14.73 4.71
N THR A 73 9.71 15.35 3.80
CA THR A 73 10.84 14.70 3.13
C THR A 73 12.01 14.43 4.06
N GLU A 74 12.15 15.19 5.15
CA GLU A 74 13.14 14.95 6.21
C GLU A 74 12.71 13.82 7.17
N GLU A 75 11.40 13.52 7.31
CA GLU A 75 10.88 12.44 8.14
C GLU A 75 11.16 11.04 7.56
N GLY A 76 11.39 10.92 6.24
CA GLY A 76 11.74 9.64 5.61
C GLY A 76 11.37 9.55 4.13
N PRO A 77 11.65 8.40 3.48
CA PRO A 77 11.44 8.21 2.05
C PRO A 77 9.97 7.99 1.66
N ILE A 78 9.07 7.81 2.63
CA ILE A 78 7.63 7.57 2.43
C ILE A 78 6.83 8.46 3.39
N ASN A 79 5.87 9.23 2.89
CA ASN A 79 4.94 9.97 3.74
C ASN A 79 3.91 9.02 4.37
N VAL A 80 4.22 8.53 5.56
CA VAL A 80 3.40 7.55 6.29
C VAL A 80 2.00 8.09 6.62
N LYS A 81 1.88 9.40 6.91
CA LYS A 81 0.59 10.02 7.22
C LYS A 81 -0.34 10.00 6.00
N LEU A 82 0.18 10.30 4.82
CA LEU A 82 -0.56 10.22 3.57
C LEU A 82 -0.96 8.77 3.26
N ALA A 83 -0.01 7.83 3.34
CA ALA A 83 -0.28 6.40 3.14
C ALA A 83 -1.38 5.90 4.07
N LYS A 84 -1.29 6.23 5.36
CA LYS A 84 -2.29 5.87 6.38
C LYS A 84 -3.66 6.45 6.06
N SER A 85 -3.74 7.73 5.69
CA SER A 85 -5.00 8.38 5.37
C SER A 85 -5.70 7.73 4.18
N LEU A 86 -4.95 7.42 3.11
CA LEU A 86 -5.48 6.73 1.92
C LEU A 86 -5.93 5.31 2.25
N ALA A 87 -5.11 4.54 2.96
CA ALA A 87 -5.44 3.17 3.34
C ALA A 87 -6.68 3.10 4.25
N LEU A 88 -6.79 3.99 5.24
CA LEU A 88 -7.96 4.06 6.13
C LEU A 88 -9.23 4.48 5.39
N GLN A 89 -9.11 5.40 4.43
CA GLN A 89 -10.24 5.79 3.60
C GLN A 89 -10.79 4.60 2.81
N GLN A 90 -9.92 3.79 2.23
CA GLN A 90 -10.31 2.60 1.48
C GLN A 90 -10.81 1.49 2.40
N ALA A 91 -10.13 1.22 3.53
CA ALA A 91 -10.54 0.23 4.52
C ALA A 91 -11.91 0.53 5.15
N ASN A 92 -12.29 1.81 5.26
CA ASN A 92 -13.61 2.27 5.73
C ASN A 92 -14.62 2.49 4.57
N GLY A 93 -14.30 2.02 3.37
CA GLY A 93 -15.18 2.13 2.19
C GLY A 93 -16.52 1.44 2.36
N GLU A 94 -17.37 1.53 1.34
CA GLU A 94 -18.71 0.96 1.34
C GLU A 94 -18.67 -0.55 1.65
N GLY A 95 -19.53 -0.99 2.57
CA GLY A 95 -19.61 -2.39 3.03
C GLY A 95 -18.64 -2.74 4.17
N SER A 96 -17.78 -1.83 4.63
CA SER A 96 -16.90 -2.08 5.77
C SER A 96 -17.60 -1.82 7.10
N GLU A 97 -17.35 -2.72 8.07
CA GLU A 97 -17.85 -2.57 9.45
C GLU A 97 -16.89 -1.69 10.26
N THR A 98 -17.45 -0.71 10.98
CA THR A 98 -16.67 0.18 11.85
C THR A 98 -16.29 -0.46 13.18
N SER A 99 -16.94 -1.57 13.53
CA SER A 99 -16.68 -2.34 14.76
C SER A 99 -17.02 -3.80 14.57
N VAL A 100 -16.28 -4.68 15.23
CA VAL A 100 -16.61 -6.12 15.27
C VAL A 100 -17.82 -6.34 16.16
N SER A 101 -18.82 -7.08 15.67
CA SER A 101 -20.01 -7.44 16.49
C SER A 101 -19.59 -8.26 17.71
N ALA A 102 -20.38 -8.16 18.79
CA ALA A 102 -20.10 -8.91 20.03
C ALA A 102 -20.07 -10.43 19.77
N GLU A 103 -20.98 -10.94 18.96
CA GLU A 103 -21.07 -12.35 18.60
C GLU A 103 -19.81 -12.86 17.90
N TYR A 104 -19.41 -12.21 16.82
CA TYR A 104 -18.22 -12.61 16.07
C TYR A 104 -16.92 -12.31 16.86
N GLY A 105 -16.91 -11.28 17.68
CA GLY A 105 -15.79 -11.01 18.58
C GLY A 105 -15.59 -12.10 19.64
N GLU A 106 -16.67 -12.64 20.22
CA GLU A 106 -16.61 -13.78 21.13
C GLU A 106 -16.19 -15.07 20.43
N MET A 107 -16.75 -15.31 19.24
CA MET A 107 -16.35 -16.46 18.40
C MET A 107 -14.84 -16.44 18.11
N ALA A 108 -14.30 -15.30 17.67
CA ALA A 108 -12.88 -15.15 17.40
C ALA A 108 -12.01 -15.40 18.65
N ARG A 109 -12.37 -14.80 19.79
CA ARG A 109 -11.63 -15.01 21.05
C ARG A 109 -11.67 -16.48 21.50
N ARG A 110 -12.80 -17.16 21.32
CA ARG A 110 -12.91 -18.60 21.59
C ARG A 110 -12.00 -19.39 20.66
N ALA A 111 -12.06 -19.15 19.35
CA ALA A 111 -11.23 -19.81 18.36
C ALA A 111 -9.72 -19.63 18.65
N ILE A 112 -9.29 -18.41 19.02
CA ILE A 112 -7.92 -18.10 19.45
C ILE A 112 -7.54 -18.94 20.67
N SER A 113 -8.41 -19.02 21.68
CA SER A 113 -8.13 -19.79 22.91
C SER A 113 -8.00 -21.28 22.65
N GLU A 114 -8.93 -21.86 21.88
CA GLU A 114 -8.92 -23.27 21.49
C GLU A 114 -7.72 -23.59 20.60
N ALA A 115 -7.41 -22.77 19.61
CA ALA A 115 -6.26 -22.93 18.74
C ALA A 115 -4.92 -22.91 19.51
N ASN A 116 -4.79 -22.07 20.52
CA ASN A 116 -3.61 -22.11 21.40
C ASN A 116 -3.44 -23.45 22.10
N LEU A 117 -4.54 -24.01 22.64
CA LEU A 117 -4.50 -25.33 23.30
C LEU A 117 -4.15 -26.46 22.32
N TRP A 118 -4.68 -26.41 21.10
CA TRP A 118 -4.39 -27.42 20.08
C TRP A 118 -2.93 -27.34 19.61
N LEU A 119 -2.40 -26.13 19.45
CA LEU A 119 -1.00 -25.90 19.07
C LEU A 119 -0.02 -26.37 20.14
N ASP A 120 -0.37 -26.31 21.43
CA ASP A 120 0.48 -26.81 22.52
C ASP A 120 0.73 -28.33 22.40
N THR A 121 -0.16 -29.05 21.72
CA THR A 121 0.02 -30.47 21.43
C THR A 121 0.75 -30.78 20.13
N ALA A 122 0.84 -29.79 19.23
CA ALA A 122 1.35 -29.93 17.87
C ALA A 122 2.77 -29.42 17.66
N CYS A 123 3.23 -28.46 18.46
CA CYS A 123 4.57 -27.88 18.38
C CYS A 123 5.11 -27.49 19.76
N GLU A 124 6.44 -27.40 19.85
CA GLU A 124 7.15 -27.02 21.08
C GLU A 124 7.33 -25.51 21.26
N PHE A 125 6.90 -24.72 20.29
CA PHE A 125 7.04 -23.27 20.34
C PHE A 125 5.96 -22.66 21.22
N ASN A 126 6.39 -21.81 22.15
CA ASN A 126 5.49 -21.12 23.06
C ASN A 126 4.68 -20.04 22.34
N PRO A 127 3.49 -19.67 22.86
CA PRO A 127 2.77 -18.50 22.39
C PRO A 127 3.64 -17.23 22.43
N ALA A 128 3.47 -16.36 21.43
CA ALA A 128 4.10 -15.05 21.44
C ALA A 128 3.59 -14.20 22.61
N GLN A 129 4.35 -13.17 22.97
CA GLN A 129 3.93 -12.23 24.01
C GLN A 129 2.77 -11.36 23.54
N GLY A 130 1.82 -11.07 24.43
CA GLY A 130 0.64 -10.28 24.17
C GLY A 130 -0.60 -11.14 23.89
N GLU A 131 -1.70 -10.48 23.58
CA GLU A 131 -2.97 -11.10 23.22
C GLU A 131 -3.21 -10.94 21.72
N THR A 132 -3.63 -12.01 21.04
CA THR A 132 -4.04 -11.94 19.64
C THR A 132 -5.24 -11.02 19.48
N GLN A 133 -5.15 -10.04 18.60
CA GLN A 133 -6.15 -9.00 18.44
C GLN A 133 -7.33 -9.46 17.58
N VAL A 134 -8.49 -8.91 17.87
CA VAL A 134 -9.70 -9.03 17.04
C VAL A 134 -9.90 -7.69 16.35
N LEU A 135 -9.69 -7.65 15.05
CA LEU A 135 -9.52 -6.41 14.29
C LEU A 135 -10.66 -6.18 13.29
N THR A 136 -10.94 -4.92 13.02
CA THR A 136 -11.60 -4.45 11.81
C THR A 136 -10.56 -4.26 10.70
N ARG A 137 -10.99 -4.06 9.45
CA ARG A 137 -10.12 -3.66 8.32
C ARG A 137 -9.30 -2.42 8.65
N ALA A 138 -9.96 -1.37 9.14
CA ALA A 138 -9.29 -0.13 9.58
C ALA A 138 -8.31 -0.36 10.75
N GLY A 139 -8.67 -1.19 11.72
CA GLY A 139 -7.80 -1.55 12.84
C GLY A 139 -6.53 -2.27 12.38
N TRP A 140 -6.63 -3.13 11.36
CA TRP A 140 -5.46 -3.75 10.76
C TRP A 140 -4.55 -2.72 10.09
N VAL A 141 -5.11 -1.82 9.25
CA VAL A 141 -4.35 -0.72 8.62
C VAL A 141 -3.65 0.13 9.67
N GLU A 142 -4.36 0.56 10.72
CA GLU A 142 -3.77 1.37 11.79
C GLU A 142 -2.61 0.68 12.51
N GLY A 143 -2.71 -0.63 12.67
CA GLY A 143 -1.70 -1.43 13.36
C GLY A 143 -0.45 -1.71 12.53
N CYS A 144 -0.53 -1.73 11.18
CA CYS A 144 0.55 -2.21 10.33
C CYS A 144 1.20 -1.16 9.42
N ILE A 145 0.52 -0.05 9.09
CA ILE A 145 0.98 0.87 8.04
C ILE A 145 2.36 1.49 8.31
N ASP A 146 2.67 1.83 9.57
CA ASP A 146 3.97 2.36 9.97
C ASP A 146 5.09 1.34 9.70
N SER A 147 4.84 0.08 10.05
CA SER A 147 5.79 -1.02 9.84
C SER A 147 5.94 -1.36 8.34
N TRP A 148 4.86 -1.30 7.58
CA TRP A 148 4.89 -1.44 6.13
C TRP A 148 5.76 -0.37 5.47
N ALA A 149 5.60 0.90 5.88
CA ALA A 149 6.41 2.00 5.39
C ALA A 149 7.89 1.80 5.74
N GLN A 150 8.19 1.39 6.97
CA GLN A 150 9.56 1.09 7.38
C GLN A 150 10.16 -0.07 6.58
N PHE A 151 9.39 -1.13 6.35
CA PHE A 151 9.81 -2.31 5.58
C PHE A 151 10.09 -1.96 4.10
N ALA A 152 9.28 -1.07 3.49
CA ALA A 152 9.43 -0.60 2.12
C ALA A 152 10.48 0.51 1.94
N SER A 153 10.90 1.18 3.03
CA SER A 153 11.82 2.33 2.98
C SER A 153 13.11 2.09 2.18
N PRO A 154 13.81 0.95 2.28
CA PRO A 154 15.04 0.73 1.51
C PRO A 154 14.81 0.76 -0.01
N ILE A 155 13.66 0.30 -0.48
CA ILE A 155 13.30 0.33 -1.90
C ILE A 155 12.98 1.77 -2.31
N ALA A 156 12.18 2.48 -1.53
CA ALA A 156 11.79 3.85 -1.80
C ALA A 156 13.00 4.80 -1.85
N GLU A 157 13.96 4.66 -0.94
CA GLU A 157 15.22 5.41 -0.93
C GLU A 157 16.04 5.14 -2.19
N SER A 158 16.30 3.86 -2.49
CA SER A 158 17.11 3.47 -3.66
C SER A 158 16.53 3.98 -4.97
N MET A 159 15.21 3.92 -5.13
CA MET A 159 14.52 4.42 -6.32
C MET A 159 14.57 5.94 -6.42
N SER A 160 14.33 6.66 -5.31
CA SER A 160 14.40 8.13 -5.28
C SER A 160 15.80 8.64 -5.59
N ASP A 161 16.85 8.02 -5.05
CA ASP A 161 18.23 8.39 -5.29
C ASP A 161 18.65 8.07 -6.73
N ALA A 162 18.22 6.95 -7.30
CA ALA A 162 18.49 6.61 -8.69
C ALA A 162 17.84 7.63 -9.64
N LEU A 163 16.58 8.00 -9.42
CA LEU A 163 15.88 9.04 -10.20
C LEU A 163 16.60 10.40 -10.11
N ALA A 164 16.93 10.82 -8.90
CA ALA A 164 17.64 12.08 -8.67
C ALA A 164 19.00 12.13 -9.39
N SER A 165 19.77 11.03 -9.34
CA SER A 165 21.08 10.92 -10.01
C SER A 165 20.95 11.06 -11.53
N ILE A 166 19.96 10.40 -12.11
CA ILE A 166 19.74 10.40 -13.55
C ILE A 166 19.31 11.77 -14.06
N LEU A 167 18.36 12.40 -13.38
CA LEU A 167 17.85 13.71 -13.79
C LEU A 167 18.92 14.79 -13.65
N SER A 168 19.74 14.74 -12.60
CA SER A 168 20.87 15.68 -12.45
C SER A 168 21.94 15.50 -13.54
N GLN A 169 22.18 14.28 -14.02
CA GLN A 169 23.13 14.02 -15.10
C GLN A 169 22.62 14.49 -16.48
N ARG A 170 21.31 14.39 -16.71
CA ARG A 170 20.72 14.66 -18.02
C ARG A 170 20.37 16.11 -18.27
N PHE A 171 19.80 16.78 -17.27
CA PHE A 171 19.23 18.13 -17.44
C PHE A 171 20.15 19.24 -16.94
N GLY A 172 21.20 18.95 -16.18
CA GLY A 172 22.01 20.00 -15.53
C GLY A 172 21.17 20.94 -14.67
N ASP A 173 21.80 21.88 -13.96
CA ASP A 173 21.09 22.74 -13.01
C ASP A 173 20.12 23.76 -13.67
N SER A 174 20.30 24.12 -14.94
CA SER A 174 19.56 25.22 -15.57
C SER A 174 18.35 24.80 -16.43
N GLU A 175 18.38 23.64 -17.08
CA GLU A 175 17.29 23.16 -17.93
C GLU A 175 16.19 22.45 -17.10
N PHE A 176 16.57 21.83 -16.00
CA PHE A 176 15.66 21.14 -15.10
C PHE A 176 14.55 22.03 -14.52
N HIS A 177 14.86 23.30 -14.26
CA HIS A 177 13.88 24.26 -13.71
C HIS A 177 12.71 24.58 -14.63
N THR A 178 12.90 24.52 -15.93
CA THR A 178 11.87 24.90 -16.90
C THR A 178 10.94 23.72 -17.22
N GLU A 179 11.48 22.52 -17.35
CA GLU A 179 10.68 21.33 -17.72
C GLU A 179 9.91 20.76 -16.54
N VAL A 180 10.52 20.69 -15.35
CA VAL A 180 9.85 20.17 -14.15
C VAL A 180 8.70 21.07 -13.69
N SER A 181 8.82 22.39 -13.85
CA SER A 181 7.68 23.28 -13.62
C SER A 181 6.50 22.96 -14.52
N GLY A 182 6.74 22.47 -15.74
CA GLY A 182 5.67 22.05 -16.66
C GLY A 182 5.03 20.71 -16.29
N ILE A 183 5.81 19.76 -15.76
CA ILE A 183 5.34 18.40 -15.46
C ILE A 183 4.54 18.34 -14.14
N PHE A 184 4.98 19.07 -13.10
CA PHE A 184 4.37 18.99 -11.76
C PHE A 184 3.41 20.13 -11.41
N ALA A 185 3.59 21.30 -12.01
CA ALA A 185 2.69 22.44 -11.79
C ALA A 185 1.42 22.33 -12.62
N GLY A 186 1.36 21.41 -13.58
CA GLY A 186 0.29 21.42 -14.56
C GLY A 186 0.20 22.82 -15.21
N PRO A 187 -1.00 23.23 -15.58
CA PRO A 187 -1.21 24.55 -16.17
C PRO A 187 -1.16 25.71 -15.16
N VAL A 188 -0.95 25.44 -13.88
CA VAL A 188 -0.82 26.45 -12.83
C VAL A 188 0.66 26.61 -12.49
N GLN A 189 1.21 27.80 -12.76
CA GLN A 189 2.55 28.17 -12.29
C GLN A 189 2.50 28.33 -10.76
N ILE A 190 2.68 27.27 -10.03
CA ILE A 190 2.91 27.33 -8.59
C ILE A 190 4.35 27.81 -8.41
N PRO A 191 4.60 28.96 -7.76
CA PRO A 191 5.96 29.41 -7.51
C PRO A 191 6.66 28.37 -6.64
N ILE A 192 7.60 27.64 -7.24
CA ILE A 192 8.44 26.65 -6.52
C ILE A 192 9.39 27.44 -5.64
N PRO A 193 9.41 27.24 -4.31
CA PRO A 193 10.36 27.86 -3.41
C PRO A 193 11.82 27.58 -3.84
N ASP A 194 12.74 28.51 -3.56
CA ASP A 194 14.14 28.41 -3.99
C ASP A 194 14.85 27.16 -3.45
N ASP A 195 14.45 26.70 -2.30
CA ASP A 195 14.97 25.47 -1.64
C ASP A 195 14.45 24.17 -2.28
N MET A 196 13.36 24.24 -3.05
CA MET A 196 12.81 23.12 -3.85
C MET A 196 13.31 23.11 -5.29
N LYS A 197 14.16 24.08 -5.66
CA LYS A 197 14.83 24.12 -6.97
C LYS A 197 15.97 23.10 -7.10
N ASP A 198 16.38 22.47 -6.00
CA ASP A 198 17.31 21.36 -6.00
C ASP A 198 16.62 20.10 -6.58
N PRO A 199 17.10 19.59 -7.74
CA PRO A 199 16.53 18.39 -8.38
C PRO A 199 16.42 17.20 -7.45
N ALA A 200 17.41 17.00 -6.59
CA ALA A 200 17.42 15.89 -5.64
C ALA A 200 16.32 16.01 -4.59
N LYS A 201 16.06 17.23 -4.08
CA LYS A 201 15.00 17.47 -3.10
C LYS A 201 13.62 17.29 -3.72
N LEU A 202 13.44 17.79 -4.94
CA LEU A 202 12.17 17.65 -5.66
C LEU A 202 11.88 16.17 -5.96
N MET A 203 12.86 15.39 -6.39
CA MET A 203 12.68 13.97 -6.65
C MET A 203 12.43 13.16 -5.38
N ARG A 204 13.07 13.51 -4.27
CA ARG A 204 12.74 12.91 -2.97
C ARG A 204 11.31 13.19 -2.56
N PHE A 205 10.80 14.39 -2.76
CA PHE A 205 9.41 14.73 -2.47
C PHE A 205 8.45 13.93 -3.37
N VAL A 206 8.71 13.88 -4.67
CA VAL A 206 7.91 13.11 -5.61
C VAL A 206 7.92 11.63 -5.26
N GLY A 207 9.11 11.07 -4.99
CA GLY A 207 9.27 9.69 -4.55
C GLY A 207 8.51 9.42 -3.26
N ASN A 208 8.71 10.24 -2.23
CA ASN A 208 8.05 10.14 -0.93
C ASN A 208 6.52 10.14 -1.05
N THR A 209 5.97 11.02 -1.86
CA THR A 209 4.52 11.12 -2.08
C THR A 209 4.00 9.96 -2.94
N SER A 210 4.69 9.61 -4.02
CA SER A 210 4.32 8.50 -4.90
C SER A 210 4.32 7.16 -4.17
N PHE A 211 5.37 6.87 -3.41
CA PHE A 211 5.42 5.65 -2.59
C PHE A 211 4.34 5.64 -1.51
N ALA A 212 4.05 6.77 -0.88
CA ALA A 212 2.97 6.88 0.07
C ALA A 212 1.60 6.56 -0.54
N MET A 213 1.34 7.07 -1.75
CA MET A 213 0.09 6.79 -2.47
C MET A 213 -0.03 5.31 -2.85
N GLN A 214 1.04 4.69 -3.34
CA GLN A 214 1.06 3.28 -3.70
C GLN A 214 0.90 2.38 -2.47
N LEU A 215 1.65 2.66 -1.39
CA LEU A 215 1.54 1.94 -0.14
C LEU A 215 0.14 2.08 0.47
N GLY A 216 -0.42 3.29 0.45
CA GLY A 216 -1.76 3.54 0.97
C GLY A 216 -2.84 2.77 0.21
N ARG A 217 -2.77 2.74 -1.13
CA ARG A 217 -3.68 1.96 -1.97
C ARG A 217 -3.50 0.46 -1.72
N ALA A 218 -2.28 -0.04 -1.77
CA ALA A 218 -2.00 -1.47 -1.56
C ALA A 218 -2.47 -1.95 -0.18
N ALA A 219 -2.21 -1.19 0.89
CA ALA A 219 -2.68 -1.52 2.23
C ALA A 219 -4.21 -1.42 2.34
N GLY A 220 -4.83 -0.46 1.64
CA GLY A 220 -6.28 -0.33 1.55
C GLY A 220 -6.92 -1.53 0.88
N ASP A 221 -6.43 -1.93 -0.30
CA ASP A 221 -6.91 -3.10 -1.04
C ASP A 221 -6.74 -4.38 -0.22
N LEU A 222 -5.53 -4.61 0.31
CA LEU A 222 -5.24 -5.77 1.16
C LEU A 222 -6.12 -5.85 2.40
N SER A 223 -6.55 -4.72 2.97
CA SER A 223 -7.43 -4.69 4.14
C SER A 223 -8.76 -5.40 3.92
N HIS A 224 -9.21 -5.51 2.66
CA HIS A 224 -10.43 -6.23 2.26
C HIS A 224 -10.21 -7.72 2.00
N GLU A 225 -8.96 -8.15 1.87
CA GLU A 225 -8.60 -9.51 1.50
C GLU A 225 -8.02 -10.31 2.68
N VAL A 226 -7.14 -9.68 3.48
CA VAL A 226 -6.46 -10.33 4.60
C VAL A 226 -7.42 -10.77 5.70
N ARG A 227 -7.23 -11.97 6.20
CA ARG A 227 -8.03 -12.60 7.27
C ARG A 227 -7.26 -12.69 8.57
N GLY A 228 -5.92 -12.75 8.48
CA GLY A 228 -4.98 -12.72 9.57
C GLY A 228 -3.83 -11.75 9.31
N SER A 229 -3.08 -11.39 10.33
CA SER A 229 -1.97 -10.45 10.19
C SER A 229 -0.76 -11.07 9.50
N PHE A 230 -0.69 -12.41 9.43
CA PHE A 230 0.38 -13.17 8.78
C PHE A 230 0.01 -13.71 7.39
N ASP A 231 -1.12 -13.35 6.83
CA ASP A 231 -1.57 -13.89 5.52
C ASP A 231 -0.55 -13.66 4.39
N GLN A 232 0.26 -12.61 4.49
CA GLN A 232 1.38 -12.35 3.57
C GLN A 232 2.69 -13.09 3.94
N GLY A 233 2.61 -14.07 4.84
CA GLY A 233 3.76 -14.84 5.34
C GLY A 233 4.60 -14.12 6.40
N ILE A 234 4.45 -12.82 6.55
CA ILE A 234 5.05 -11.97 7.60
C ILE A 234 4.00 -11.07 8.21
N SER A 235 4.07 -10.81 9.51
CA SER A 235 3.23 -9.80 10.14
C SER A 235 3.99 -8.51 10.34
N LEU A 236 3.36 -7.42 9.94
CA LEU A 236 3.83 -6.06 10.20
C LEU A 236 2.99 -5.36 11.28
N LEU A 237 2.15 -6.11 12.01
CA LEU A 237 1.54 -5.59 13.24
C LEU A 237 2.62 -5.38 14.31
N LYS A 238 2.46 -4.29 15.08
CA LYS A 238 3.33 -4.03 16.25
C LYS A 238 3.16 -5.08 17.34
N ASN A 239 1.99 -5.73 17.41
CA ASN A 239 1.71 -6.81 18.34
C ASN A 239 2.22 -8.17 17.78
N PRO A 240 3.21 -8.81 18.41
CA PRO A 240 3.78 -10.06 17.92
C PRO A 240 2.81 -11.26 18.03
N ALA A 241 1.74 -11.15 18.84
CA ALA A 241 0.70 -12.16 18.94
C ALA A 241 -0.27 -12.17 17.75
N GLY A 242 -0.13 -11.21 16.83
CA GLY A 242 -0.93 -11.12 15.62
C GLY A 242 -2.36 -10.65 15.82
N GLY A 243 -3.20 -10.87 14.82
CA GLY A 243 -4.61 -10.47 14.87
C GLY A 243 -5.45 -11.04 13.73
N LEU A 244 -6.75 -11.22 13.98
CA LEU A 244 -7.74 -11.73 13.02
C LEU A 244 -8.65 -10.59 12.54
N ILE A 245 -8.84 -10.51 11.23
CA ILE A 245 -9.75 -9.53 10.59
C ILE A 245 -11.11 -10.21 10.39
N VAL A 246 -11.98 -10.07 11.38
CA VAL A 246 -13.17 -10.91 11.54
C VAL A 246 -14.17 -10.76 10.40
N GLN A 247 -14.38 -9.55 9.87
CA GLN A 247 -15.29 -9.33 8.75
C GLN A 247 -14.86 -10.15 7.53
N ASN A 248 -13.59 -10.12 7.17
CA ASN A 248 -13.06 -10.87 6.04
C ASN A 248 -13.18 -12.38 6.24
N ILE A 249 -12.98 -12.86 7.47
CA ILE A 249 -13.18 -14.28 7.81
C ILE A 249 -14.63 -14.71 7.61
N VAL A 250 -15.58 -13.90 8.05
CA VAL A 250 -17.03 -14.17 7.86
C VAL A 250 -17.42 -14.17 6.38
N GLU A 251 -16.90 -13.21 5.61
CA GLU A 251 -17.13 -13.15 4.17
C GLU A 251 -16.49 -14.35 3.45
N TYR A 252 -15.30 -14.75 3.85
CA TYR A 252 -14.61 -15.93 3.32
C TYR A 252 -15.38 -17.22 3.62
N ALA A 253 -15.83 -17.40 4.85
CA ALA A 253 -16.63 -18.57 5.23
C ALA A 253 -17.92 -18.69 4.39
N LYS A 254 -18.59 -17.56 4.12
CA LYS A 254 -19.77 -17.51 3.23
C LYS A 254 -19.43 -17.90 1.80
N SER A 255 -18.29 -17.45 1.26
CA SER A 255 -17.86 -17.79 -0.10
C SER A 255 -17.53 -19.27 -0.27
N LEU A 256 -17.05 -19.92 0.80
CA LEU A 256 -16.73 -21.35 0.83
C LEU A 256 -17.92 -22.25 1.12
N GLU A 257 -19.04 -21.69 1.59
CA GLU A 257 -20.20 -22.44 2.11
C GLU A 257 -19.82 -23.39 3.28
N ILE A 258 -18.81 -22.98 4.08
CA ILE A 258 -18.35 -23.69 5.27
C ILE A 258 -18.79 -22.91 6.52
N ASP A 259 -19.04 -23.64 7.62
CA ASP A 259 -19.42 -23.03 8.89
C ASP A 259 -18.35 -22.02 9.35
N VAL A 260 -18.79 -20.82 9.72
CA VAL A 260 -17.90 -19.72 10.11
C VAL A 260 -17.03 -20.07 11.32
N THR A 261 -17.51 -20.93 12.21
CA THR A 261 -16.75 -21.38 13.39
C THR A 261 -15.55 -22.25 13.00
N GLU A 262 -15.73 -23.12 11.98
CA GLU A 262 -14.62 -23.93 11.47
C GLU A 262 -13.56 -23.07 10.77
N VAL A 263 -14.01 -22.16 9.90
CA VAL A 263 -13.10 -21.25 9.17
C VAL A 263 -12.35 -20.35 10.16
N MET A 264 -13.05 -19.82 11.15
CA MET A 264 -12.45 -18.99 12.21
C MET A 264 -11.39 -19.78 13.00
N SER A 265 -11.69 -21.02 13.37
CA SER A 265 -10.75 -21.89 14.10
C SER A 265 -9.53 -22.25 13.27
N TYR A 266 -9.71 -22.53 11.98
CA TYR A 266 -8.61 -22.81 11.06
C TYR A 266 -7.69 -21.61 10.87
N LEU A 267 -8.25 -20.42 10.64
CA LEU A 267 -7.47 -19.19 10.46
C LEU A 267 -6.82 -18.73 11.77
N ALA A 268 -7.45 -18.97 12.92
CA ALA A 268 -6.82 -18.74 14.22
C ALA A 268 -5.59 -19.67 14.42
N LEU A 269 -5.66 -20.94 14.00
CA LEU A 269 -4.50 -21.84 14.00
C LEU A 269 -3.37 -21.32 13.09
N GLN A 270 -3.70 -20.84 11.88
CA GLN A 270 -2.72 -20.27 10.95
C GLN A 270 -2.02 -19.05 11.58
N GLU A 271 -2.79 -18.12 12.10
CA GLU A 271 -2.29 -16.88 12.73
C GLU A 271 -1.36 -17.19 13.91
N LEU A 272 -1.81 -18.05 14.82
CA LEU A 272 -1.05 -18.40 16.02
C LEU A 272 0.19 -19.26 15.73
N ALA A 273 0.15 -20.13 14.73
CA ALA A 273 1.32 -20.90 14.31
C ALA A 273 2.42 -19.98 13.76
N HIS A 274 2.06 -19.01 12.91
CA HIS A 274 3.00 -17.98 12.44
C HIS A 274 3.57 -17.17 13.62
N SER A 275 2.70 -16.65 14.48
CA SER A 275 3.09 -15.87 15.66
C SER A 275 4.10 -16.61 16.54
N ARG A 276 3.85 -17.90 16.84
CA ARG A 276 4.78 -18.75 17.60
C ARG A 276 6.11 -18.95 16.88
N LEU A 277 6.09 -19.17 15.56
CA LEU A 277 7.30 -19.33 14.75
C LEU A 277 8.17 -18.08 14.81
N TYR A 278 7.60 -16.93 14.52
CA TYR A 278 8.34 -15.65 14.53
C TYR A 278 8.87 -15.28 15.92
N ALA A 279 8.10 -15.54 16.98
CA ALA A 279 8.53 -15.32 18.35
C ALA A 279 9.65 -16.26 18.80
N SER A 280 9.67 -17.49 18.28
CA SER A 280 10.66 -18.51 18.65
C SER A 280 11.93 -18.52 17.79
N VAL A 281 11.87 -17.85 16.61
CA VAL A 281 12.99 -17.80 15.63
C VAL A 281 13.42 -16.34 15.42
N PRO A 282 14.16 -15.72 16.34
CA PRO A 282 14.41 -14.29 16.38
C PRO A 282 15.24 -13.76 15.21
N TRP A 283 15.92 -14.60 14.44
CA TRP A 283 16.66 -14.22 13.25
C TRP A 283 15.79 -14.16 11.99
N LEU A 284 14.55 -14.63 12.03
CA LEU A 284 13.71 -14.80 10.84
C LEU A 284 13.35 -13.44 10.22
N MET A 285 12.78 -12.52 11.00
CA MET A 285 12.42 -11.16 10.50
C MET A 285 13.65 -10.37 10.05
N PRO A 286 14.77 -10.28 10.80
CA PRO A 286 16.00 -9.65 10.32
C PRO A 286 16.54 -10.24 9.02
N ARG A 287 16.29 -11.55 8.76
CA ARG A 287 16.68 -12.18 7.51
C ARG A 287 15.85 -11.69 6.33
N PHE A 288 14.54 -11.51 6.50
CA PHE A 288 13.67 -10.90 5.50
C PHE A 288 14.13 -9.46 5.18
N GLU A 289 14.36 -8.64 6.20
CA GLU A 289 14.84 -7.27 6.05
C GLU A 289 16.19 -7.20 5.32
N ALA A 290 17.12 -8.07 5.64
CA ALA A 290 18.43 -8.13 4.98
C ALA A 290 18.32 -8.52 3.49
N LEU A 291 17.42 -9.44 3.14
CA LEU A 291 17.17 -9.84 1.76
C LEU A 291 16.48 -8.72 0.97
N LEU A 292 15.51 -8.04 1.57
CA LEU A 292 14.85 -6.88 0.97
C LEU A 292 15.85 -5.74 0.73
N GLY A 293 16.73 -5.45 1.70
CA GLY A 293 17.80 -4.48 1.55
C GLY A 293 18.82 -4.85 0.45
N LYS A 294 19.04 -6.15 0.20
CA LYS A 294 19.83 -6.61 -0.95
C LYS A 294 19.13 -6.33 -2.27
N TYR A 295 17.84 -6.63 -2.34
CA TYR A 295 17.01 -6.37 -3.51
C TYR A 295 17.01 -4.86 -3.84
N ALA A 296 16.77 -4.01 -2.84
CA ALA A 296 16.73 -2.57 -2.99
C ALA A 296 18.03 -1.97 -3.55
N ARG A 297 19.20 -2.44 -3.09
CA ARG A 297 20.50 -1.94 -3.56
C ARG A 297 20.81 -2.25 -5.03
N GLY A 298 20.17 -3.24 -5.61
CA GLY A 298 20.30 -3.57 -7.04
C GLY A 298 19.41 -2.73 -7.96
N THR A 299 18.59 -1.83 -7.40
CA THR A 299 17.63 -1.04 -8.17
C THR A 299 18.36 -0.10 -9.13
N SER A 300 18.10 -0.27 -10.42
CA SER A 300 18.56 0.61 -11.50
C SER A 300 17.35 1.06 -12.32
N ILE A 301 17.37 2.30 -12.80
CA ILE A 301 16.29 2.87 -13.59
C ILE A 301 16.63 2.77 -15.07
N ASP A 302 15.72 2.20 -15.86
CA ASP A 302 15.78 2.22 -17.32
C ASP A 302 15.19 3.54 -17.82
N LEU A 303 16.08 4.43 -18.29
CA LEU A 303 15.72 5.75 -18.79
C LEU A 303 14.87 5.72 -20.04
N ASP A 304 15.17 4.79 -20.95
CA ASP A 304 14.49 4.70 -22.24
C ASP A 304 13.04 4.26 -21.99
N ALA A 305 12.82 3.30 -21.08
CA ALA A 305 11.49 2.88 -20.66
C ALA A 305 10.72 4.01 -19.93
N MET A 306 11.41 4.80 -19.13
CA MET A 306 10.81 5.96 -18.44
C MET A 306 10.39 7.05 -19.44
N GLU A 307 11.21 7.34 -20.45
CA GLU A 307 10.87 8.30 -21.50
C GLU A 307 9.65 7.87 -22.34
N GLU A 308 9.58 6.59 -22.64
CA GLU A 308 8.44 6.02 -23.37
C GLU A 308 7.16 6.17 -22.54
N GLN A 309 7.21 5.86 -21.25
CA GLN A 309 6.06 6.05 -20.34
C GLN A 309 5.65 7.53 -20.17
N ILE A 310 6.61 8.45 -20.04
CA ILE A 310 6.32 9.90 -19.97
C ILE A 310 5.71 10.39 -21.29
N ARG A 311 6.18 9.90 -22.42
CA ARG A 311 5.64 10.23 -23.74
C ARG A 311 4.22 9.70 -23.93
N ASP A 312 3.95 8.49 -23.47
CA ASP A 312 2.61 7.89 -23.50
C ASP A 312 1.64 8.57 -22.52
N ALA A 313 2.13 9.02 -21.37
CA ALA A 313 1.36 9.77 -20.38
C ALA A 313 1.00 11.19 -20.84
N GLN A 314 1.70 11.75 -21.83
CA GLN A 314 1.32 13.02 -22.45
C GLN A 314 0.02 12.89 -23.30
N SER A 315 -0.46 11.71 -23.56
CA SER A 315 -1.81 11.44 -24.06
C SER A 315 -2.78 11.30 -22.88
N VAL A 316 -3.06 12.36 -22.30
CA VAL A 316 -3.91 12.88 -21.25
C VAL A 316 -5.14 12.03 -20.86
N ASP A 317 -4.93 11.08 -19.96
CA ASP A 317 -5.97 10.45 -19.15
C ASP A 317 -5.59 10.63 -17.66
N PRO A 318 -6.50 11.04 -16.74
CA PRO A 318 -6.19 11.19 -15.31
C PRO A 318 -5.67 9.92 -14.65
N ASP A 319 -6.11 8.74 -15.10
CA ASP A 319 -5.54 7.45 -14.69
C ASP A 319 -4.10 7.30 -15.18
N SER A 320 -3.78 7.84 -16.36
CA SER A 320 -2.41 7.88 -16.89
C SER A 320 -1.49 8.83 -16.11
N MET A 321 -2.00 9.91 -15.51
CA MET A 321 -1.20 10.78 -14.62
C MET A 321 -0.85 10.09 -13.30
N ALA A 322 -1.78 9.36 -12.71
CA ALA A 322 -1.50 8.54 -11.52
C ALA A 322 -0.54 7.40 -11.85
N ASP A 323 -0.63 6.84 -13.06
CA ASP A 323 0.27 5.81 -13.57
C ASP A 323 1.63 6.35 -14.04
N ALA A 324 1.69 7.57 -14.58
CA ALA A 324 2.93 8.24 -14.96
C ALA A 324 3.79 8.62 -13.74
N VAL A 325 3.14 8.90 -12.60
CA VAL A 325 3.81 9.09 -11.30
C VAL A 325 4.12 7.74 -10.64
N ASN A 326 3.66 6.63 -11.23
CA ASN A 326 3.93 5.30 -10.70
C ASN A 326 5.35 4.83 -11.08
N ILE A 327 6.32 5.25 -10.28
CA ILE A 327 7.74 4.92 -10.42
C ILE A 327 7.98 3.40 -10.46
N THR A 328 7.07 2.60 -9.90
CA THR A 328 7.21 1.13 -9.89
C THR A 328 6.87 0.46 -11.23
N LYS A 329 6.19 1.16 -12.14
CA LYS A 329 5.94 0.67 -13.51
C LYS A 329 7.11 0.88 -14.46
N VAL A 330 8.13 1.65 -14.06
CA VAL A 330 9.38 1.75 -14.82
C VAL A 330 10.05 0.39 -14.76
N ALA A 331 10.10 -0.30 -15.90
CA ALA A 331 10.67 -1.63 -16.00
C ALA A 331 12.15 -1.61 -15.56
N PHE A 332 12.42 -2.19 -14.41
CA PHE A 332 13.78 -2.40 -13.94
C PHE A 332 14.24 -3.76 -14.47
N PRO A 333 15.30 -3.84 -15.27
CA PRO A 333 15.92 -5.12 -15.52
C PRO A 333 16.47 -5.63 -14.19
N ASP A 334 15.92 -6.73 -13.67
CA ASP A 334 16.42 -7.36 -12.46
C ASP A 334 17.88 -7.77 -12.63
N THR A 335 18.73 -7.23 -11.79
CA THR A 335 20.13 -7.67 -11.73
C THR A 335 20.20 -9.13 -11.23
N PRO A 336 21.27 -9.88 -11.53
CA PRO A 336 21.44 -11.24 -10.99
C PRO A 336 21.38 -11.28 -9.48
N GLU A 337 21.86 -10.23 -8.79
CA GLU A 337 21.82 -10.09 -7.33
C GLU A 337 20.37 -9.90 -6.82
N GLN A 338 19.56 -9.14 -7.54
CA GLN A 338 18.14 -8.95 -7.22
C GLN A 338 17.36 -10.24 -7.42
N GLN A 339 17.56 -10.94 -8.54
CA GLN A 339 16.94 -12.24 -8.80
C GLN A 339 17.31 -13.27 -7.73
N GLN A 340 18.58 -13.28 -7.29
CA GLN A 340 19.01 -14.15 -6.21
C GLN A 340 18.40 -13.77 -4.86
N ALA A 341 18.27 -12.48 -4.55
CA ALA A 341 17.63 -12.01 -3.33
C ALA A 341 16.13 -12.37 -3.33
N MET A 342 15.42 -12.16 -4.44
CA MET A 342 14.01 -12.52 -4.60
C MET A 342 13.80 -14.03 -4.43
N LYS A 343 14.59 -14.86 -5.11
CA LYS A 343 14.54 -16.32 -4.96
C LYS A 343 14.82 -16.77 -3.50
N SER A 344 15.68 -16.05 -2.80
CA SER A 344 15.96 -16.33 -1.39
C SER A 344 14.80 -15.96 -0.47
N LEU A 345 14.08 -14.85 -0.79
CA LEU A 345 12.85 -14.46 -0.11
C LEU A 345 11.73 -15.47 -0.33
N GLU A 346 11.50 -15.88 -1.58
CA GLU A 346 10.51 -16.92 -1.92
C GLU A 346 10.78 -18.24 -1.22
N ASN A 347 12.04 -18.69 -1.20
CA ASN A 347 12.41 -19.91 -0.49
C ASN A 347 12.18 -19.81 1.02
N LEU A 348 12.46 -18.64 1.62
CA LEU A 348 12.26 -18.42 3.05
C LEU A 348 10.78 -18.41 3.40
N LEU A 349 9.95 -17.73 2.60
CA LEU A 349 8.49 -17.75 2.73
C LEU A 349 7.94 -19.17 2.58
N ALA A 350 8.39 -19.91 1.58
CA ALA A 350 7.97 -21.30 1.37
C ALA A 350 8.31 -22.22 2.57
N LEU A 351 9.45 -22.00 3.23
CA LEU A 351 9.83 -22.72 4.45
C LEU A 351 8.91 -22.34 5.63
N VAL A 352 8.61 -21.06 5.80
CA VAL A 352 7.66 -20.57 6.83
C VAL A 352 6.30 -21.23 6.62
N GLU A 353 5.75 -21.10 5.41
CA GLU A 353 4.43 -21.65 5.08
C GLU A 353 4.35 -23.17 5.19
N GLY A 354 5.39 -23.87 4.76
CA GLY A 354 5.46 -25.33 4.88
C GLY A 354 5.49 -25.82 6.33
N TRP A 355 6.19 -25.10 7.21
CA TRP A 355 6.18 -25.38 8.64
C TRP A 355 4.81 -25.11 9.26
N VAL A 356 4.23 -23.92 8.99
CA VAL A 356 2.92 -23.52 9.49
C VAL A 356 1.84 -24.50 9.04
N ASP A 357 1.78 -24.81 7.75
CA ASP A 357 0.82 -25.75 7.18
C ASP A 357 0.87 -27.12 7.87
N THR A 358 2.08 -27.61 8.15
CA THR A 358 2.27 -28.90 8.84
C THR A 358 1.78 -28.85 10.30
N VAL A 359 2.11 -27.78 11.02
CA VAL A 359 1.75 -27.64 12.43
C VAL A 359 0.24 -27.43 12.58
N VAL A 360 -0.36 -26.59 11.73
CA VAL A 360 -1.80 -26.32 11.70
C VAL A 360 -2.58 -27.60 11.41
N TRP A 361 -2.15 -28.38 10.42
CA TRP A 361 -2.78 -29.66 10.12
C TRP A 361 -2.74 -30.61 11.31
N ARG A 362 -1.57 -30.77 11.95
CA ARG A 362 -1.41 -31.62 13.13
C ARG A 362 -2.27 -31.16 14.30
N ALA A 363 -2.38 -29.86 14.52
CA ALA A 363 -3.17 -29.29 15.60
C ALA A 363 -4.68 -29.41 15.34
N GLY A 364 -5.12 -29.21 14.10
CA GLY A 364 -6.53 -29.06 13.75
C GLY A 364 -7.22 -30.32 13.25
N MET A 365 -6.48 -31.37 12.81
CA MET A 365 -7.04 -32.54 12.13
C MET A 365 -8.09 -33.31 12.94
N ALA A 366 -8.04 -33.26 14.27
CA ALA A 366 -8.99 -33.92 15.15
C ALA A 366 -10.20 -33.01 15.53
N HIS A 367 -10.15 -31.73 15.20
CA HIS A 367 -11.07 -30.71 15.70
C HIS A 367 -11.87 -30.00 14.60
N ILE A 368 -11.31 -29.89 13.39
CA ILE A 368 -11.91 -29.17 12.27
C ILE A 368 -12.27 -30.17 11.17
N PRO A 369 -13.57 -30.44 10.95
CA PRO A 369 -14.04 -31.44 9.99
C PRO A 369 -13.57 -31.19 8.54
N HIS A 370 -13.57 -29.93 8.08
CA HIS A 370 -13.21 -29.55 6.70
C HIS A 370 -11.75 -29.06 6.58
N ILE A 371 -10.84 -29.42 7.50
CA ILE A 371 -9.46 -28.92 7.52
C ILE A 371 -8.70 -29.17 6.22
N GLU A 372 -8.88 -30.33 5.57
CA GLU A 372 -8.21 -30.63 4.31
C GLU A 372 -8.70 -29.74 3.17
N GLN A 373 -10.00 -29.45 3.15
CA GLN A 373 -10.61 -28.54 2.16
C GLN A 373 -10.07 -27.12 2.36
N LEU A 374 -10.09 -26.61 3.60
CA LEU A 374 -9.59 -25.28 3.94
C LEU A 374 -8.10 -25.13 3.61
N ARG A 375 -7.31 -26.14 3.93
CA ARG A 375 -5.88 -26.21 3.62
C ARG A 375 -5.60 -26.15 2.13
N GLU A 376 -6.34 -26.92 1.34
CA GLU A 376 -6.17 -26.94 -0.11
C GLU A 376 -6.61 -25.62 -0.77
N MET A 377 -7.68 -25.02 -0.27
CA MET A 377 -8.15 -23.72 -0.79
C MET A 377 -7.15 -22.61 -0.53
N LEU A 378 -6.61 -22.52 0.69
CA LEU A 378 -5.59 -21.53 1.03
C LEU A 378 -4.31 -21.71 0.19
N ARG A 379 -3.90 -22.96 -0.06
CA ARG A 379 -2.76 -23.25 -0.96
C ARG A 379 -3.00 -22.78 -2.39
N ARG A 380 -4.21 -22.98 -2.91
CA ARG A 380 -4.57 -22.52 -4.26
C ARG A 380 -4.59 -21.00 -4.35
N GLU A 381 -5.15 -20.33 -3.36
CA GLU A 381 -5.17 -18.86 -3.30
C GLU A 381 -3.73 -18.32 -3.33
N ARG A 382 -2.85 -18.82 -2.49
CA ARG A 382 -1.42 -18.43 -2.48
C ARG A 382 -0.71 -18.71 -3.79
N ALA A 383 -1.02 -19.81 -4.47
CA ALA A 383 -0.41 -20.16 -5.75
C ALA A 383 -0.77 -19.20 -6.89
N ILE A 384 -1.90 -18.49 -6.80
CA ILE A 384 -2.35 -17.49 -7.78
C ILE A 384 -2.06 -16.06 -7.33
N GLY A 385 -1.33 -15.86 -6.23
CA GLY A 385 -0.95 -14.55 -5.71
C GLY A 385 -1.98 -13.91 -4.77
N GLY A 386 -2.94 -14.68 -4.26
CA GLY A 386 -3.83 -14.25 -3.17
C GLY A 386 -3.11 -14.22 -1.81
N PRO A 387 -3.69 -13.53 -0.82
CA PRO A 387 -3.17 -13.48 0.54
C PRO A 387 -3.22 -14.86 1.22
#